data_9886933866c196975b76568f16078d78
#
_entry.id   9886933866c196975b76568f16078d78
#
_cell.length_a   1.000
_cell.length_b   1.000
_cell.length_c   1.000
_cell.angle_alpha   90.00
_cell.angle_beta   90.00
_cell.angle_gamma   90.00
#
_symmetry.space_group_name_H-M   'P 1'
#
loop_
_entity.id
_entity.type
_entity.pdbx_description
1 polymer ?
#
loop_
_entity_poly.entity_id
_entity_poly.type
_entity_poly.pdbx_seq_one_letter_code
_entity_poly.pdbx_strand_id
1 'polypeptide(L)'
;MKVAVIGSGISGLAAAHRLRGQARVTLFEAGRYFGGHTHTVDVSLPDAHGQTVTHGVDTGFLVFNERTYPGLIALLDELRVPTAASDMSFSV
;
A
#
# COMPACT_ATOMS: atom_id res chain seq x y z
N MET A 1 -8.81 26.24 4.88
CA MET A 1 -9.45 25.52 3.76
C MET A 1 -9.76 24.10 4.19
N LYS A 2 -10.90 23.63 3.83
CA LYS A 2 -11.34 22.26 4.08
C LYS A 2 -11.34 21.50 2.76
N VAL A 3 -10.76 20.31 2.74
CA VAL A 3 -10.64 19.48 1.53
C VAL A 3 -11.17 18.09 1.84
N ALA A 4 -12.03 17.58 0.98
CA ALA A 4 -12.47 16.18 1.01
C ALA A 4 -11.68 15.40 -0.03
N VAL A 5 -11.08 14.31 0.40
CA VAL A 5 -10.39 13.36 -0.49
C VAL A 5 -11.24 12.09 -0.56
N ILE A 6 -11.64 11.71 -1.74
CA ILE A 6 -12.52 10.57 -1.95
C ILE A 6 -11.70 9.38 -2.46
N GLY A 7 -11.68 8.33 -1.67
CA GLY A 7 -10.92 7.13 -1.96
C GLY A 7 -9.57 7.09 -1.28
N SER A 8 -9.24 5.94 -0.70
CA SER A 8 -8.00 5.71 0.04
C SER A 8 -7.03 4.79 -0.68
N GLY A 9 -7.08 4.75 -1.99
CA GLY A 9 -5.99 4.19 -2.79
C GLY A 9 -4.77 5.10 -2.74
N ILE A 10 -3.72 4.73 -3.47
CA ILE A 10 -2.45 5.46 -3.41
C ILE A 10 -2.61 6.95 -3.76
N SER A 11 -3.46 7.27 -4.73
CA SER A 11 -3.68 8.66 -5.14
C SER A 11 -4.31 9.49 -4.04
N GLY A 12 -5.36 8.96 -3.40
CA GLY A 12 -6.04 9.64 -2.29
C GLY A 12 -5.15 9.80 -1.07
N LEU A 13 -4.43 8.74 -0.71
CA LEU A 13 -3.50 8.79 0.42
C LEU A 13 -2.35 9.77 0.17
N ALA A 14 -1.78 9.77 -1.03
CA ALA A 14 -0.72 10.70 -1.38
C ALA A 14 -1.20 12.15 -1.37
N ALA A 15 -2.40 12.42 -1.89
CA ALA A 15 -3.00 13.75 -1.87
C ALA A 15 -3.24 14.22 -0.44
N ALA A 16 -3.83 13.38 0.40
CA ALA A 16 -4.07 13.69 1.81
C ALA A 16 -2.76 13.98 2.54
N HIS A 17 -1.75 13.17 2.30
CA HIS A 17 -0.42 13.35 2.88
C HIS A 17 0.21 14.68 2.47
N ARG A 18 0.11 15.05 1.20
CA ARG A 18 0.66 16.32 0.68
C ARG A 18 -0.07 17.55 1.23
N LEU A 19 -1.37 17.43 1.46
CA LEU A 19 -2.19 18.55 1.94
C LEU A 19 -2.14 18.73 3.46
N ARG A 20 -1.56 17.80 4.20
CA ARG A 20 -1.45 17.93 5.66
C ARG A 20 -0.69 19.21 6.03
N GLY A 21 -1.16 19.91 7.02
CA GLY A 21 -0.57 21.18 7.45
C GLY A 21 -0.95 22.39 6.60
N GLN A 22 -1.56 22.18 5.44
CA GLN A 22 -2.02 23.26 4.56
C GLN A 22 -3.54 23.37 4.54
N ALA A 23 -4.23 22.28 4.82
CA ALA A 23 -5.69 22.22 4.80
C ALA A 23 -6.18 21.25 5.86
N ARG A 24 -7.43 21.41 6.25
CA ARG A 24 -8.14 20.39 7.05
C ARG A 24 -8.66 19.34 6.08
N VAL A 25 -8.02 18.18 6.08
CA VAL A 25 -8.33 17.09 5.15
C VAL A 25 -9.23 16.06 5.82
N THR A 26 -10.30 15.67 5.12
CA THR A 26 -11.11 14.52 5.49
C THR A 26 -11.01 13.49 4.36
N LEU A 27 -10.61 12.28 4.69
CA LEU A 27 -10.48 11.18 3.75
C LEU A 27 -11.70 10.27 3.87
N PHE A 28 -12.39 10.04 2.76
CA PHE A 28 -13.57 9.19 2.68
C PHE A 28 -13.24 7.90 1.95
N GLU A 29 -13.62 6.78 2.53
CA GLU A 29 -13.44 5.46 1.92
C GLU A 29 -14.75 4.69 2.00
N ALA A 30 -15.23 4.20 0.86
CA ALA A 30 -16.46 3.42 0.78
C ALA A 30 -16.27 1.95 1.17
N GLY A 31 -15.06 1.44 1.04
CA GLY A 31 -14.74 0.04 1.38
C GLY A 31 -14.46 -0.15 2.87
N ARG A 32 -14.12 -1.36 3.21
CA ARG A 32 -13.88 -1.76 4.61
C ARG A 32 -12.42 -1.59 5.04
N TYR A 33 -11.52 -1.24 4.12
CA TYR A 33 -10.11 -1.05 4.41
C TYR A 33 -9.56 0.11 3.59
N PHE A 34 -8.45 0.67 4.03
CA PHE A 34 -7.69 1.68 3.30
C PHE A 34 -6.63 1.00 2.43
N GLY A 35 -6.24 1.66 1.35
CA GLY A 35 -5.13 1.23 0.52
C GLY A 35 -5.49 0.88 -0.92
N GLY A 36 -6.77 0.66 -1.21
CA GLY A 36 -7.22 0.33 -2.57
C GLY A 36 -6.61 -0.98 -3.06
N HIS A 37 -5.88 -0.91 -4.17
CA HIS A 37 -5.19 -2.08 -4.72
C HIS A 37 -3.99 -2.54 -3.87
N THR A 38 -3.50 -1.72 -2.98
CA THR A 38 -2.51 -2.14 -1.99
C THR A 38 -3.26 -2.82 -0.86
N HIS A 39 -3.20 -4.13 -0.81
CA HIS A 39 -3.98 -4.91 0.13
C HIS A 39 -3.25 -6.18 0.53
N THR A 40 -2.76 -6.20 1.75
CA THR A 40 -2.08 -7.36 2.34
C THR A 40 -3.07 -8.10 3.24
N VAL A 41 -3.21 -9.39 3.02
CA VAL A 41 -4.12 -10.24 3.77
C VAL A 41 -3.31 -11.23 4.60
N ASP A 42 -3.64 -11.35 5.88
CA ASP A 42 -3.01 -12.34 6.73
C ASP A 42 -3.59 -13.72 6.45
N VAL A 43 -2.69 -14.65 6.16
CA VAL A 43 -3.03 -16.05 5.90
C VAL A 43 -2.34 -16.91 6.94
N SER A 44 -3.14 -17.70 7.66
CA SER A 44 -2.64 -18.59 8.71
C SER A 44 -2.72 -20.04 8.24
N LEU A 45 -1.57 -20.71 8.23
CA LEU A 45 -1.46 -22.10 7.77
C LEU A 45 -0.61 -22.88 8.77
N PRO A 46 -0.86 -24.22 8.92
CA PRO A 46 0.02 -25.04 9.73
C PRO A 46 1.38 -25.25 9.06
N ASP A 47 2.45 -25.21 9.83
CA ASP A 47 3.79 -25.53 9.36
C ASP A 47 4.03 -27.05 9.37
N ALA A 48 5.27 -27.46 9.08
CA ALA A 48 5.65 -28.89 9.06
C ALA A 48 5.53 -29.57 10.42
N HIS A 49 5.46 -28.80 11.49
CA HIS A 49 5.32 -29.30 12.88
C HIS A 49 3.89 -29.15 13.41
N GLY A 50 2.94 -28.77 12.57
CA GLY A 50 1.54 -28.58 12.97
C GLY A 50 1.26 -27.28 13.72
N GLN A 51 2.23 -26.37 13.83
CA GLN A 51 2.04 -25.08 14.45
C GLN A 51 1.51 -24.08 13.43
N THR A 52 0.59 -23.21 13.85
CA THR A 52 0.04 -22.19 13.00
C THR A 52 1.03 -21.07 12.79
N VAL A 53 1.31 -20.76 11.51
CA VAL A 53 2.17 -19.63 11.10
C VAL A 53 1.34 -18.69 10.27
N THR A 54 1.42 -17.40 10.57
CA THR A 54 0.69 -16.35 9.86
C THR A 54 1.64 -15.58 8.94
N HIS A 55 1.24 -15.43 7.69
CA HIS A 55 1.98 -14.67 6.68
C HIS A 55 1.11 -13.56 6.13
N GLY A 56 1.72 -12.38 5.92
CA GLY A 56 1.09 -11.31 5.17
C GLY A 56 1.27 -11.57 3.67
N VAL A 57 0.17 -11.67 2.95
CA VAL A 57 0.16 -11.96 1.51
C VAL A 57 -0.38 -10.75 0.77
N ASP A 58 0.43 -10.19 -0.13
CA ASP A 58 0.00 -9.08 -0.98
C ASP A 58 -0.92 -9.62 -2.07
N THR A 59 -2.13 -9.05 -2.15
CA THR A 59 -3.15 -9.57 -3.04
C THR A 59 -3.44 -8.68 -4.24
N GLY A 60 -3.03 -7.41 -4.19
CA GLY A 60 -3.29 -6.48 -5.28
C GLY A 60 -2.00 -6.00 -5.92
N PHE A 61 -1.49 -4.89 -5.43
CA PHE A 61 -0.25 -4.31 -5.92
C PHE A 61 0.94 -5.07 -5.32
N LEU A 62 1.70 -5.76 -6.17
CA LEU A 62 2.75 -6.68 -5.72
C LEU A 62 4.15 -6.10 -5.83
N VAL A 63 4.44 -5.41 -6.93
CA VAL A 63 5.79 -4.94 -7.23
C VAL A 63 5.74 -3.59 -7.92
N PHE A 64 6.83 -2.85 -7.83
CA PHE A 64 7.05 -1.62 -8.58
C PHE A 64 8.48 -1.60 -9.10
N ASN A 65 8.79 -0.67 -10.01
CA ASN A 65 10.14 -0.48 -10.51
C ASN A 65 10.55 0.99 -10.42
N GLU A 66 11.85 1.23 -10.48
CA GLU A 66 12.39 2.58 -10.30
C GLU A 66 12.12 3.48 -11.51
N ARG A 67 11.92 2.88 -12.67
CA ARG A 67 11.79 3.64 -13.92
C ARG A 67 10.43 4.32 -14.06
N THR A 68 9.36 3.62 -13.71
CA THR A 68 7.99 4.08 -13.96
C THR A 68 7.27 4.58 -12.71
N TYR A 69 7.88 4.42 -11.53
CA TYR A 69 7.27 4.79 -10.25
C TYR A 69 8.12 5.78 -9.43
N PRO A 70 8.65 6.86 -10.03
CA PRO A 70 9.51 7.77 -9.27
C PRO A 70 8.77 8.48 -8.13
N GLY A 71 7.49 8.78 -8.31
CA GLY A 71 6.67 9.39 -7.27
C GLY A 71 6.42 8.47 -6.10
N LEU A 72 6.18 7.19 -6.36
CA LEU A 72 6.00 6.19 -5.31
C LEU A 72 7.30 5.99 -4.52
N ILE A 73 8.43 5.90 -5.21
CA ILE A 73 9.75 5.77 -4.56
C ILE A 73 10.01 6.96 -3.64
N ALA A 74 9.74 8.18 -4.12
CA ALA A 74 9.92 9.39 -3.32
C ALA A 74 9.01 9.38 -2.08
N LEU A 75 7.76 8.92 -2.22
CA LEU A 75 6.82 8.83 -1.11
C LEU A 75 7.28 7.79 -0.07
N LEU A 76 7.69 6.61 -0.52
CA LEU A 76 8.18 5.55 0.38
C LEU A 76 9.43 6.00 1.13
N ASP A 77 10.32 6.72 0.45
CA ASP A 77 11.54 7.27 1.04
C ASP A 77 11.21 8.33 2.09
N GLU A 78 10.30 9.24 1.79
CA GLU A 78 9.81 10.25 2.74
C GLU A 78 9.18 9.62 3.98
N LEU A 79 8.41 8.54 3.80
CA LEU A 79 7.76 7.82 4.88
C LEU A 79 8.68 6.81 5.58
N ARG A 80 9.91 6.63 5.09
CA ARG A 80 10.89 5.67 5.60
C ARG A 80 10.38 4.24 5.57
N VAL A 81 9.67 3.89 4.49
CA VAL A 81 9.21 2.52 4.26
C VAL A 81 10.30 1.75 3.53
N PRO A 82 10.85 0.69 4.13
CA PRO A 82 11.88 -0.10 3.47
C PRO A 82 11.32 -0.87 2.29
N THR A 83 12.15 -1.06 1.27
CA THR A 83 11.81 -1.83 0.09
C THR A 83 12.85 -2.93 -0.12
N ALA A 84 12.49 -3.95 -0.88
CA ALA A 84 13.36 -5.07 -1.17
C ALA A 84 13.36 -5.37 -2.66
N ALA A 85 14.51 -5.80 -3.17
CA ALA A 85 14.59 -6.27 -4.55
C ALA A 85 13.82 -7.58 -4.69
N SER A 86 13.05 -7.68 -5.78
CA SER A 86 12.32 -8.90 -6.08
C SER A 86 12.37 -9.18 -7.59
N ASP A 87 12.06 -10.39 -7.94
CA ASP A 87 11.94 -10.81 -9.33
C ASP A 87 10.50 -11.15 -9.63
N MET A 88 10.04 -10.74 -10.81
CA MET A 88 8.73 -11.11 -11.30
C MET A 88 8.88 -11.96 -12.55
N SER A 89 8.29 -13.14 -12.51
CA SER A 89 8.29 -14.07 -13.63
C SER A 89 6.89 -14.59 -13.88
N PHE A 90 6.65 -15.05 -15.10
CA PHE A 90 5.43 -15.80 -15.37
C PHE A 90 5.76 -16.99 -16.27
N SER A 91 4.92 -17.99 -16.17
CA SER A 91 5.06 -19.19 -16.99
C SER A 91 3.75 -19.48 -17.72
N VAL A 92 3.89 -20.14 -18.85
CA VAL A 92 2.75 -20.52 -19.69
C VAL A 92 2.55 -22.03 -19.62
#